data_9e51c8fe66282d591e19ead85944a63c
#
_entry.id   9e51c8fe66282d591e19ead85944a63c
#
_cell.length_a   1.000
_cell.length_b   1.000
_cell.length_c   1.000
_cell.angle_alpha   90.00
_cell.angle_beta   90.00
_cell.angle_gamma   90.00
#
_symmetry.space_group_name_H-M   'P 1'
#
loop_
_entity.id
_entity.type
_entity.pdbx_description
1 polymer ?
#
loop_
_entity_poly.entity_id
_entity_poly.type
_entity_poly.pdbx_seq_one_letter_code
_entity_poly.pdbx_strand_id
1 'polypeptide(L)'
;MADSAVRGKLLGELAKDNPQHIYGGLITTLMRLVFLLYAEDEGLMPNDSVYQCNYAVAGLFERLREDAGNYPDTMDQRYGAYSWLLSLFRLVYDGGGATSEYLPARHGQLFAPQEYPFLEGNPLSSPFEGESKEIPRIPDGVIYRILENLLILDGERLSYRSLDVEQIGSVYEAIMGYTVEVAQSPSIGVNSKPKGSKHSTTVVIDVAALL
;
A
#
# COMPACT_ATOMS: atom_id res chain seq x y z
N MET A 1 -4.34 -18.18 16.84
CA MET A 1 -5.72 -17.69 17.02
C MET A 1 -5.79 -16.42 17.90
N ALA A 2 -5.05 -16.32 19.01
CA ALA A 2 -5.06 -15.11 19.85
C ALA A 2 -4.54 -13.85 19.13
N ASP A 3 -3.56 -14.00 18.26
CA ASP A 3 -2.92 -12.91 17.51
C ASP A 3 -3.80 -12.18 16.49
N SER A 4 -4.67 -12.90 15.80
CA SER A 4 -5.58 -12.28 14.84
C SER A 4 -6.65 -11.41 15.55
N ALA A 5 -7.01 -11.76 16.78
CA ALA A 5 -7.95 -10.99 17.59
C ALA A 5 -7.34 -9.66 18.09
N VAL A 6 -6.06 -9.67 18.48
CA VAL A 6 -5.36 -8.46 18.94
C VAL A 6 -5.16 -7.47 17.79
N ARG A 7 -4.79 -7.95 16.60
CA ARG A 7 -4.60 -7.12 15.39
C ARG A 7 -5.92 -6.58 14.86
N GLY A 8 -6.94 -7.41 14.83
CA GLY A 8 -8.29 -6.97 14.45
C GLY A 8 -8.80 -5.89 15.43
N LYS A 9 -8.38 -5.95 16.71
CA LYS A 9 -8.72 -4.96 17.71
C LYS A 9 -8.02 -3.62 17.45
N LEU A 10 -6.70 -3.62 17.18
CA LEU A 10 -5.96 -2.37 16.87
C LEU A 10 -6.56 -1.63 15.67
N LEU A 11 -6.74 -2.33 14.54
CA LEU A 11 -7.31 -1.73 13.34
C LEU A 11 -8.77 -1.36 13.54
N GLY A 12 -9.55 -2.16 14.29
CA GLY A 12 -10.95 -1.89 14.57
C GLY A 12 -11.14 -0.69 15.50
N GLU A 13 -10.30 -0.49 16.50
CA GLU A 13 -10.29 0.70 17.36
C GLU A 13 -9.85 1.93 16.55
N LEU A 14 -8.73 1.81 15.82
CA LEU A 14 -8.23 2.91 14.98
C LEU A 14 -9.24 3.32 13.91
N ALA A 15 -9.97 2.37 13.31
CA ALA A 15 -11.00 2.65 12.32
C ALA A 15 -12.17 3.44 12.90
N LYS A 16 -12.54 3.19 14.16
CA LYS A 16 -13.59 3.93 14.85
C LYS A 16 -13.14 5.33 15.26
N ASP A 17 -11.92 5.44 15.79
CA ASP A 17 -11.41 6.67 16.36
C ASP A 17 -10.85 7.62 15.31
N ASN A 18 -10.17 7.08 14.29
CA ASN A 18 -9.54 7.88 13.25
C ASN A 18 -9.48 7.14 11.89
N PRO A 19 -10.61 6.96 11.20
CA PRO A 19 -10.66 6.28 9.90
C PRO A 19 -9.83 6.99 8.83
N GLN A 20 -9.70 8.32 8.93
CA GLN A 20 -8.89 9.11 8.01
C GLN A 20 -7.40 8.79 8.12
N HIS A 21 -6.91 8.43 9.31
CA HIS A 21 -5.51 8.02 9.48
C HIS A 21 -5.22 6.67 8.80
N ILE A 22 -6.16 5.72 8.88
CA ILE A 22 -6.04 4.45 8.14
C ILE A 22 -6.02 4.71 6.64
N TYR A 23 -6.95 5.52 6.17
CA TYR A 23 -7.01 5.88 4.75
C TYR A 23 -5.70 6.53 4.28
N GLY A 24 -5.19 7.52 5.02
CA GLY A 24 -3.90 8.16 4.72
C GLY A 24 -2.74 7.18 4.62
N GLY A 25 -2.66 6.22 5.55
CA GLY A 25 -1.61 5.18 5.52
C GLY A 25 -1.72 4.24 4.32
N LEU A 26 -2.95 3.85 3.92
CA LEU A 26 -3.16 3.02 2.73
C LEU A 26 -2.76 3.76 1.45
N ILE A 27 -3.17 5.02 1.31
CA ILE A 27 -2.79 5.86 0.17
C ILE A 27 -1.27 6.09 0.15
N THR A 28 -0.66 6.37 1.30
CA THR A 28 0.79 6.51 1.40
C THR A 28 1.51 5.22 0.98
N THR A 29 1.00 4.05 1.35
CA THR A 29 1.55 2.77 0.89
C THR A 29 1.47 2.64 -0.63
N LEU A 30 0.33 2.99 -1.23
CA LEU A 30 0.17 3.01 -2.69
C LEU A 30 1.18 3.97 -3.34
N MET A 31 1.33 5.17 -2.79
CA MET A 31 2.28 6.17 -3.31
C MET A 31 3.75 5.73 -3.18
N ARG A 32 4.10 5.01 -2.10
CA ARG A 32 5.43 4.38 -1.97
C ARG A 32 5.70 3.40 -3.11
N LEU A 33 4.71 2.57 -3.46
CA LEU A 33 4.82 1.63 -4.58
C LEU A 33 4.99 2.35 -5.92
N VAL A 34 4.15 3.35 -6.20
CA VAL A 34 4.22 4.17 -7.43
C VAL A 34 5.59 4.85 -7.54
N PHE A 35 6.07 5.45 -6.43
CA PHE A 35 7.38 6.09 -6.41
C PHE A 35 8.52 5.11 -6.67
N LEU A 36 8.47 3.91 -6.08
CA LEU A 36 9.50 2.89 -6.29
C LEU A 36 9.49 2.37 -7.72
N LEU A 37 8.32 2.10 -8.29
CA LEU A 37 8.19 1.69 -9.70
C LEU A 37 8.74 2.76 -10.65
N TYR A 38 8.44 4.04 -10.39
CA TYR A 38 9.02 5.15 -11.11
C TYR A 38 10.55 5.20 -10.97
N ALA A 39 11.06 5.09 -9.73
CA ALA A 39 12.49 5.14 -9.46
C ALA A 39 13.26 3.95 -10.09
N GLU A 40 12.64 2.77 -10.15
CA GLU A 40 13.19 1.59 -10.82
C GLU A 40 13.26 1.80 -12.34
N ASP A 41 12.18 2.28 -12.95
CA ASP A 41 12.10 2.54 -14.39
C ASP A 41 13.05 3.67 -14.83
N GLU A 42 13.24 4.71 -14.00
CA GLU A 42 14.18 5.81 -14.26
C GLU A 42 15.65 5.45 -13.94
N GLY A 43 15.92 4.26 -13.42
CA GLY A 43 17.26 3.83 -13.07
C GLY A 43 17.87 4.58 -11.89
N LEU A 44 17.03 5.12 -11.01
CA LEU A 44 17.44 5.80 -9.77
C LEU A 44 17.76 4.82 -8.63
N MET A 45 17.41 3.55 -8.82
CA MET A 45 17.71 2.45 -7.91
C MET A 45 18.91 1.64 -8.44
N PRO A 46 19.60 0.86 -7.58
CA PRO A 46 20.71 0.01 -8.04
C PRO A 46 20.29 -0.91 -9.18
N ASN A 47 21.11 -0.99 -10.22
CA ASN A 47 20.82 -1.79 -11.42
C ASN A 47 21.65 -3.09 -11.47
N ASP A 48 21.94 -3.66 -10.31
CA ASP A 48 22.63 -4.95 -10.21
C ASP A 48 21.63 -6.09 -9.95
N SER A 49 22.10 -7.32 -10.16
CA SER A 49 21.26 -8.51 -10.01
C SER A 49 20.75 -8.72 -8.59
N VAL A 50 21.49 -8.23 -7.58
CA VAL A 50 21.07 -8.36 -6.17
C VAL A 50 19.84 -7.51 -5.92
N TYR A 51 19.85 -6.25 -6.38
CA TYR A 51 18.68 -5.39 -6.25
C TYR A 51 17.50 -5.95 -7.04
N GLN A 52 17.70 -6.25 -8.32
CA GLN A 52 16.63 -6.71 -9.21
C GLN A 52 15.96 -8.00 -8.71
N CYS A 53 16.74 -8.96 -8.21
CA CYS A 53 16.18 -10.22 -7.72
C CYS A 53 15.60 -10.15 -6.31
N ASN A 54 16.11 -9.26 -5.42
CA ASN A 54 15.79 -9.33 -4.00
C ASN A 54 15.11 -8.07 -3.45
N TYR A 55 15.14 -6.94 -4.15
CA TYR A 55 14.62 -5.67 -3.63
C TYR A 55 13.66 -4.96 -4.60
N ALA A 56 13.75 -5.20 -5.91
CA ALA A 56 12.92 -4.50 -6.88
C ALA A 56 11.44 -4.88 -6.73
N VAL A 57 10.54 -3.89 -6.70
CA VAL A 57 9.08 -4.09 -6.66
C VAL A 57 8.62 -4.87 -7.89
N ALA A 58 9.20 -4.55 -9.07
CA ALA A 58 8.97 -5.30 -10.30
C ALA A 58 9.37 -6.78 -10.16
N GLY A 59 10.50 -7.08 -9.51
CA GLY A 59 10.94 -8.44 -9.23
C GLY A 59 10.01 -9.19 -8.27
N LEU A 60 9.47 -8.50 -7.25
CA LEU A 60 8.45 -9.07 -6.37
C LEU A 60 7.19 -9.44 -7.15
N PHE A 61 6.72 -8.56 -8.03
CA PHE A 61 5.55 -8.83 -8.87
C PHE A 61 5.75 -10.08 -9.72
N GLU A 62 6.90 -10.25 -10.39
CA GLU A 62 7.16 -11.43 -11.22
C GLU A 62 7.13 -12.74 -10.42
N ARG A 63 7.69 -12.74 -9.21
CA ARG A 63 7.63 -13.90 -8.29
C ARG A 63 6.20 -14.22 -7.87
N LEU A 64 5.43 -13.20 -7.49
CA LEU A 64 4.03 -13.38 -7.09
C LEU A 64 3.17 -13.85 -8.28
N ARG A 65 3.45 -13.39 -9.49
CA ARG A 65 2.79 -13.82 -10.72
C ARG A 65 3.07 -15.29 -11.02
N GLU A 66 4.32 -15.72 -10.89
CA GLU A 66 4.70 -17.12 -11.04
C GLU A 66 4.02 -18.01 -9.99
N ASP A 67 4.02 -17.57 -8.72
CA ASP A 67 3.33 -18.27 -7.63
C ASP A 67 1.81 -18.35 -7.86
N ALA A 68 1.19 -17.25 -8.31
CA ALA A 68 -0.24 -17.24 -8.62
C ALA A 68 -0.59 -18.15 -9.81
N GLY A 69 0.29 -18.28 -10.80
CA GLY A 69 0.11 -19.21 -11.92
C GLY A 69 0.25 -20.65 -11.52
N ASN A 70 1.21 -20.97 -10.64
CA ASN A 70 1.51 -22.34 -10.25
C ASN A 70 0.65 -22.85 -9.09
N TYR A 71 0.29 -21.93 -8.15
CA TYR A 71 -0.37 -22.30 -6.88
C TYR A 71 -1.45 -21.27 -6.49
N PRO A 72 -2.47 -21.02 -7.34
CA PRO A 72 -3.45 -19.95 -7.14
C PRO A 72 -4.19 -20.07 -5.79
N ASP A 73 -4.55 -21.28 -5.38
CA ASP A 73 -5.32 -21.52 -4.16
C ASP A 73 -4.54 -21.23 -2.86
N THR A 74 -3.22 -21.07 -2.95
CA THR A 74 -2.37 -20.81 -1.77
C THR A 74 -2.08 -19.34 -1.54
N MET A 75 -2.37 -18.47 -2.51
CA MET A 75 -1.98 -17.05 -2.47
C MET A 75 -2.59 -16.29 -1.30
N ASP A 76 -3.82 -16.62 -0.91
CA ASP A 76 -4.48 -15.98 0.24
C ASP A 76 -4.07 -16.60 1.60
N GLN A 77 -3.22 -17.63 1.59
CA GLN A 77 -2.69 -18.30 2.80
C GLN A 77 -1.20 -17.98 3.06
N ARG A 78 -0.55 -17.26 2.15
CA ARG A 78 0.85 -16.82 2.26
C ARG A 78 0.90 -15.36 2.71
N TYR A 79 1.93 -14.99 3.47
CA TYR A 79 2.01 -13.67 4.14
C TYR A 79 3.44 -13.08 4.11
N GLY A 80 4.18 -13.27 3.04
CA GLY A 80 5.57 -12.82 2.91
C GLY A 80 5.73 -11.49 2.20
N ALA A 81 4.90 -11.23 1.18
CA ALA A 81 5.06 -10.08 0.28
C ALA A 81 4.96 -8.73 0.99
N TYR A 82 4.02 -8.59 1.92
CA TYR A 82 3.86 -7.32 2.66
C TYR A 82 5.06 -7.02 3.56
N SER A 83 5.55 -8.02 4.30
CA SER A 83 6.74 -7.88 5.13
C SER A 83 7.97 -7.51 4.32
N TRP A 84 8.07 -8.06 3.11
CA TRP A 84 9.12 -7.74 2.16
C TRP A 84 9.03 -6.26 1.72
N LEU A 85 7.83 -5.76 1.38
CA LEU A 85 7.62 -4.36 1.04
C LEU A 85 7.99 -3.42 2.18
N LEU A 86 7.61 -3.75 3.43
CA LEU A 86 7.99 -2.96 4.60
C LEU A 86 9.51 -2.90 4.77
N SER A 87 10.21 -4.02 4.55
CA SER A 87 11.67 -4.06 4.61
C SER A 87 12.30 -3.17 3.54
N LEU A 88 11.74 -3.15 2.32
CA LEU A 88 12.17 -2.25 1.26
C LEU A 88 11.93 -0.78 1.62
N PHE A 89 10.74 -0.45 2.17
CA PHE A 89 10.43 0.91 2.59
C PHE A 89 11.40 1.41 3.66
N ARG A 90 11.76 0.54 4.62
CA ARG A 90 12.79 0.83 5.62
C ARG A 90 14.16 1.00 5.00
N LEU A 91 14.54 0.13 4.07
CA LEU A 91 15.82 0.22 3.37
C LEU A 91 15.96 1.55 2.61
N VAL A 92 14.88 2.03 2.00
CA VAL A 92 14.86 3.33 1.31
C VAL A 92 14.95 4.49 2.31
N TYR A 93 14.28 4.39 3.46
CA TYR A 93 14.29 5.43 4.47
C TYR A 93 15.61 5.50 5.24
N ASP A 94 16.04 4.38 5.82
CA ASP A 94 17.20 4.29 6.70
C ASP A 94 18.52 4.08 5.94
N GLY A 95 18.43 3.67 4.68
CA GLY A 95 19.58 3.23 3.91
C GLY A 95 20.04 1.83 4.32
N GLY A 96 20.97 1.27 3.57
CA GLY A 96 21.55 -0.04 3.89
C GLY A 96 22.16 -0.75 2.70
N GLY A 97 22.45 -2.03 2.90
CA GLY A 97 23.08 -2.91 1.93
C GLY A 97 24.49 -3.32 2.34
N ALA A 98 25.26 -3.87 1.42
CA ALA A 98 26.62 -4.34 1.67
C ALA A 98 27.59 -3.22 2.06
N THR A 99 27.31 -2.01 1.62
CA THR A 99 28.00 -0.77 2.00
C THR A 99 26.97 0.32 2.23
N SER A 100 27.30 1.35 3.02
CA SER A 100 26.46 2.54 3.22
C SER A 100 26.17 3.33 1.94
N GLU A 101 26.91 3.08 0.87
CA GLU A 101 26.74 3.72 -0.42
C GLU A 101 25.79 2.96 -1.35
N TYR A 102 25.46 1.71 -1.04
CA TYR A 102 24.63 0.87 -1.90
C TYR A 102 23.20 1.42 -2.04
N LEU A 103 22.55 1.69 -0.91
CA LEU A 103 21.31 2.44 -0.84
C LEU A 103 21.45 3.49 0.25
N PRO A 104 21.80 4.73 -0.10
CA PRO A 104 21.96 5.79 0.89
C PRO A 104 20.61 6.16 1.51
N ALA A 105 20.61 6.43 2.81
CA ALA A 105 19.43 6.88 3.53
C ALA A 105 18.81 8.13 2.88
N ARG A 106 17.51 8.10 2.65
CA ARG A 106 16.78 9.22 2.03
C ARG A 106 16.03 10.07 3.04
N HIS A 107 15.62 9.50 4.17
CA HIS A 107 14.83 10.15 5.24
C HIS A 107 13.65 10.99 4.73
N GLY A 108 13.10 10.63 3.56
CA GLY A 108 11.97 11.33 2.95
C GLY A 108 10.67 11.03 3.70
N GLN A 109 9.84 12.05 3.90
CA GLN A 109 8.58 11.94 4.64
C GLN A 109 7.66 10.84 4.09
N LEU A 110 7.64 10.63 2.77
CA LEU A 110 6.84 9.57 2.14
C LEU A 110 7.14 8.18 2.74
N PHE A 111 8.40 7.90 3.09
CA PHE A 111 8.82 6.61 3.64
C PHE A 111 8.95 6.60 5.16
N ALA A 112 8.71 7.74 5.83
CA ALA A 112 8.84 7.86 7.27
C ALA A 112 7.90 6.87 7.99
N PRO A 113 8.44 5.94 8.81
CA PRO A 113 7.64 4.89 9.43
C PRO A 113 6.73 5.42 10.55
N GLN A 114 7.13 6.54 11.18
CA GLN A 114 6.38 7.18 12.26
C GLN A 114 5.12 7.90 11.80
N GLU A 115 4.95 8.18 10.51
CA GLU A 115 3.75 8.82 9.98
C GLU A 115 2.51 7.91 10.11
N TYR A 116 2.70 6.62 9.85
CA TYR A 116 1.63 5.62 9.92
C TYR A 116 2.10 4.35 10.63
N PRO A 117 2.29 4.42 11.96
CA PRO A 117 2.89 3.32 12.73
C PRO A 117 2.10 2.00 12.64
N PHE A 118 0.78 2.07 12.43
CA PHE A 118 -0.09 0.90 12.31
C PHE A 118 0.27 -0.01 11.12
N LEU A 119 0.88 0.54 10.08
CA LEU A 119 1.37 -0.24 8.93
C LEU A 119 2.43 -1.27 9.35
N GLU A 120 3.17 -0.98 10.40
CA GLU A 120 4.16 -1.87 11.00
C GLU A 120 3.66 -2.55 12.29
N GLY A 121 2.35 -2.48 12.57
CA GLY A 121 1.73 -3.09 13.74
C GLY A 121 1.89 -2.31 15.04
N ASN A 122 2.21 -1.02 14.96
CA ASN A 122 2.40 -0.14 16.10
C ASN A 122 1.15 0.70 16.37
N PRO A 123 0.71 0.86 17.65
CA PRO A 123 -0.31 1.83 18.01
C PRO A 123 0.24 3.27 17.88
N LEU A 124 -0.66 4.23 17.65
CA LEU A 124 -0.32 5.66 17.49
C LEU A 124 0.47 6.25 18.67
N SER A 125 0.25 5.74 19.89
CA SER A 125 0.87 6.22 21.12
C SER A 125 2.13 5.49 21.55
N SER A 126 2.57 4.50 20.76
CA SER A 126 3.74 3.69 21.13
C SER A 126 5.03 4.38 20.70
N PRO A 127 6.06 4.42 21.55
CA PRO A 127 7.40 4.80 21.11
C PRO A 127 7.82 3.82 20.00
N PHE A 128 8.41 4.38 18.96
CA PHE A 128 8.74 3.64 17.74
C PHE A 128 9.88 2.60 17.96
N GLU A 129 10.64 2.76 19.03
CA GLU A 129 11.77 1.92 19.39
C GLU A 129 11.39 1.00 20.57
N GLY A 130 11.45 -0.28 20.36
CA GLY A 130 11.33 -1.31 21.38
C GLY A 130 10.21 -2.31 21.11
N GLU A 131 10.33 -3.50 21.58
CA GLU A 131 9.49 -4.69 21.50
C GLU A 131 9.12 -5.19 20.09
N SER A 132 9.34 -6.48 19.88
CA SER A 132 8.95 -7.22 18.66
C SER A 132 7.46 -7.04 18.39
N LYS A 133 7.15 -6.20 17.41
CA LYS A 133 5.78 -5.90 17.02
C LYS A 133 5.37 -6.80 15.87
N GLU A 134 4.15 -7.24 15.91
CA GLU A 134 3.67 -8.19 14.96
C GLU A 134 3.15 -7.47 13.71
N ILE A 135 3.92 -7.57 12.63
CA ILE A 135 3.58 -7.01 11.31
C ILE A 135 2.20 -7.51 10.87
N PRO A 136 1.32 -6.64 10.34
CA PRO A 136 0.03 -7.04 9.80
C PRO A 136 0.16 -8.15 8.77
N ARG A 137 -0.62 -9.22 8.92
CA ARG A 137 -0.67 -10.33 7.96
C ARG A 137 -1.58 -9.98 6.80
N ILE A 138 -1.00 -9.41 5.76
CA ILE A 138 -1.70 -9.16 4.50
C ILE A 138 -1.39 -10.32 3.55
N PRO A 139 -2.41 -11.02 3.02
CA PRO A 139 -2.19 -12.13 2.09
C PRO A 139 -1.40 -11.72 0.85
N ASP A 140 -0.51 -12.59 0.38
CA ASP A 140 0.28 -12.33 -0.82
C ASP A 140 -0.60 -12.14 -2.05
N GLY A 141 -1.77 -12.79 -2.11
CA GLY A 141 -2.75 -12.58 -3.16
C GLY A 141 -3.31 -11.15 -3.20
N VAL A 142 -3.41 -10.46 -2.05
CA VAL A 142 -3.81 -9.04 -2.01
C VAL A 142 -2.70 -8.17 -2.61
N ILE A 143 -1.45 -8.40 -2.20
CA ILE A 143 -0.30 -7.65 -2.73
C ILE A 143 -0.14 -7.90 -4.23
N TYR A 144 -0.29 -9.15 -4.68
CA TYR A 144 -0.27 -9.49 -6.09
C TYR A 144 -1.28 -8.67 -6.88
N ARG A 145 -2.55 -8.65 -6.47
CA ARG A 145 -3.61 -7.88 -7.15
C ARG A 145 -3.34 -6.37 -7.17
N ILE A 146 -2.77 -5.82 -6.09
CA ILE A 146 -2.37 -4.40 -6.07
C ILE A 146 -1.28 -4.14 -7.11
N LEU A 147 -0.22 -4.94 -7.12
CA LEU A 147 0.88 -4.77 -8.06
C LEU A 147 0.45 -5.04 -9.52
N GLU A 148 -0.43 -6.01 -9.74
CA GLU A 148 -1.00 -6.28 -11.06
C GLU A 148 -1.75 -5.06 -11.61
N ASN A 149 -2.62 -4.43 -10.79
CA ASN A 149 -3.32 -3.22 -11.19
C ASN A 149 -2.42 -1.99 -11.39
N LEU A 150 -1.24 -1.96 -10.74
CA LEU A 150 -0.25 -0.90 -10.95
C LEU A 150 0.62 -1.15 -12.19
N LEU A 151 0.91 -2.40 -12.52
CA LEU A 151 1.89 -2.75 -13.54
C LEU A 151 1.28 -3.20 -14.86
N ILE A 152 0.04 -3.65 -14.88
CA ILE A 152 -0.61 -4.19 -16.08
C ILE A 152 -1.86 -3.38 -16.39
N LEU A 153 -1.93 -2.84 -17.60
CA LEU A 153 -3.10 -2.18 -18.16
C LEU A 153 -3.44 -2.82 -19.51
N ASP A 154 -4.66 -3.29 -19.65
CA ASP A 154 -5.14 -3.95 -20.88
C ASP A 154 -4.25 -5.13 -21.36
N GLY A 155 -3.60 -5.81 -20.40
CA GLY A 155 -2.70 -6.94 -20.66
C GLY A 155 -1.26 -6.53 -21.01
N GLU A 156 -0.97 -5.25 -21.10
CA GLU A 156 0.38 -4.72 -21.38
C GLU A 156 1.03 -4.16 -20.11
N ARG A 157 2.35 -4.28 -20.02
CA ARG A 157 3.10 -3.72 -18.90
C ARG A 157 3.20 -2.21 -19.03
N LEU A 158 2.78 -1.50 -17.98
CA LEU A 158 2.94 -0.05 -17.86
C LEU A 158 4.41 0.30 -17.61
N SER A 159 4.88 1.35 -18.30
CA SER A 159 6.15 2.00 -17.98
C SER A 159 5.89 3.31 -17.24
N TYR A 160 6.50 3.43 -16.09
CA TYR A 160 6.43 4.63 -15.25
C TYR A 160 7.33 5.76 -15.75
N ARG A 161 8.25 5.47 -16.67
CA ARG A 161 9.16 6.45 -17.27
C ARG A 161 8.46 7.58 -18.01
N SER A 162 7.23 7.34 -18.50
CA SER A 162 6.43 8.34 -19.21
C SER A 162 5.61 9.24 -18.27
N LEU A 163 5.58 8.94 -16.97
CA LEU A 163 4.84 9.74 -15.99
C LEU A 163 5.70 10.93 -15.54
N ASP A 164 5.11 12.11 -15.59
CA ASP A 164 5.70 13.29 -14.98
C ASP A 164 5.50 13.26 -13.45
N VAL A 165 6.49 13.71 -12.70
CA VAL A 165 6.41 13.84 -11.24
C VAL A 165 5.21 14.69 -10.81
N GLU A 166 4.87 15.72 -11.60
CA GLU A 166 3.69 16.56 -11.38
C GLU A 166 2.38 15.78 -11.51
N GLN A 167 2.31 14.82 -12.44
CA GLN A 167 1.14 13.95 -12.60
C GLN A 167 0.97 13.02 -11.39
N ILE A 168 2.06 12.45 -10.89
CA ILE A 168 2.05 11.63 -9.67
C ILE A 168 1.57 12.45 -8.48
N GLY A 169 2.07 13.69 -8.32
CA GLY A 169 1.64 14.62 -7.29
C GLY A 169 0.16 14.97 -7.38
N SER A 170 -0.34 15.26 -8.57
CA SER A 170 -1.76 15.60 -8.81
C SER A 170 -2.70 14.43 -8.47
N VAL A 171 -2.31 13.19 -8.79
CA VAL A 171 -3.08 11.99 -8.42
C VAL A 171 -3.13 11.83 -6.91
N TYR A 172 -2.00 12.04 -6.23
CA TYR A 172 -1.93 11.98 -4.77
C TYR A 172 -2.87 13.01 -4.10
N GLU A 173 -2.80 14.26 -4.53
CA GLU A 173 -3.66 15.33 -3.99
C GLU A 173 -5.15 15.03 -4.22
N ALA A 174 -5.50 14.54 -5.41
CA ALA A 174 -6.88 14.18 -5.74
C ALA A 174 -7.40 13.04 -4.82
N ILE A 175 -6.59 12.03 -4.55
CA ILE A 175 -6.97 10.90 -3.70
C ILE A 175 -7.02 11.34 -2.23
N MET A 176 -6.05 12.10 -1.75
CA MET A 176 -6.02 12.57 -0.35
C MET A 176 -7.16 13.53 0.00
N GLY A 177 -7.81 14.12 -0.99
CA GLY A 177 -8.97 14.98 -0.81
C GLY A 177 -10.26 14.27 -0.40
N TYR A 178 -10.32 12.94 -0.42
CA TYR A 178 -11.49 12.18 0.01
C TYR A 178 -11.59 12.07 1.53
N THR A 179 -12.82 12.20 2.04
CA THR A 179 -13.15 11.91 3.44
C THR A 179 -13.64 10.48 3.55
N VAL A 180 -13.16 9.76 4.56
CA VAL A 180 -13.52 8.36 4.80
C VAL A 180 -14.31 8.25 6.08
N GLU A 181 -15.44 7.53 6.01
CA GLU A 181 -16.31 7.22 7.15
C GLU A 181 -16.47 5.71 7.28
N VAL A 182 -16.65 5.25 8.50
CA VAL A 182 -16.92 3.83 8.77
C VAL A 182 -18.42 3.59 8.65
N ALA A 183 -18.83 2.71 7.73
CA ALA A 183 -20.21 2.30 7.63
C ALA A 183 -20.66 1.55 8.91
N GLN A 184 -21.75 1.99 9.53
CA GLN A 184 -22.29 1.40 10.76
C GLN A 184 -23.10 0.12 10.50
N SER A 185 -23.49 -0.11 9.24
CA SER A 185 -24.33 -1.23 8.80
C SER A 185 -23.94 -1.62 7.37
N PRO A 186 -24.44 -2.77 6.86
CA PRO A 186 -24.29 -3.12 5.46
C PRO A 186 -24.79 -1.97 4.57
N SER A 187 -23.90 -1.46 3.73
CA SER A 187 -24.15 -0.28 2.88
C SER A 187 -23.73 -0.54 1.46
N ILE A 188 -24.40 0.11 0.51
CA ILE A 188 -24.06 0.06 -0.92
C ILE A 188 -23.71 1.45 -1.43
N GLY A 189 -22.66 1.53 -2.26
CA GLY A 189 -22.32 2.73 -2.99
C GLY A 189 -23.15 2.84 -4.27
N VAL A 190 -23.92 3.92 -4.41
CA VAL A 190 -24.72 4.20 -5.59
C VAL A 190 -24.18 5.43 -6.28
N ASN A 191 -23.84 5.30 -7.56
CA ASN A 191 -23.44 6.44 -8.36
C ASN A 191 -24.68 7.31 -8.66
N SER A 192 -24.73 8.48 -8.06
CA SER A 192 -25.75 9.48 -8.29
C SER A 192 -25.20 10.63 -9.12
N LYS A 193 -25.96 11.03 -10.14
CA LYS A 193 -25.67 12.22 -10.93
C LYS A 193 -26.73 13.28 -10.66
N PRO A 194 -26.44 14.29 -9.82
CA PRO A 194 -27.38 15.36 -9.56
C PRO A 194 -27.79 16.06 -10.87
N LYS A 195 -29.08 16.43 -10.95
CA LYS A 195 -29.64 17.07 -12.15
C LYS A 195 -28.90 18.39 -12.41
N GLY A 196 -28.20 18.48 -13.57
CA GLY A 196 -27.37 19.64 -13.93
C GLY A 196 -25.87 19.51 -13.61
N SER A 197 -25.42 18.44 -12.95
CA SER A 197 -23.99 18.19 -12.70
C SER A 197 -23.37 17.41 -13.85
N LYS A 198 -22.12 17.77 -14.22
CA LYS A 198 -21.28 17.01 -15.15
C LYS A 198 -20.60 15.82 -14.47
N HIS A 199 -20.54 15.81 -13.15
CA HIS A 199 -19.86 14.78 -12.36
C HIS A 199 -20.86 13.89 -11.62
N SER A 200 -20.60 12.58 -11.58
CA SER A 200 -21.30 11.65 -10.71
C SER A 200 -20.63 11.62 -9.34
N THR A 201 -21.43 11.55 -8.30
CA THR A 201 -20.95 11.40 -6.92
C THR A 201 -21.43 10.04 -6.41
N THR A 202 -20.57 9.28 -5.76
CA THR A 202 -20.98 8.05 -5.08
C THR A 202 -21.64 8.44 -3.75
N VAL A 203 -22.89 8.04 -3.57
CA VAL A 203 -23.62 8.18 -2.30
C VAL A 203 -23.69 6.82 -1.66
N VAL A 204 -23.27 6.72 -0.41
CA VAL A 204 -23.37 5.49 0.38
C VAL A 204 -24.76 5.45 1.03
N ILE A 205 -25.50 4.38 0.76
CA ILE A 205 -26.85 4.19 1.29
C ILE A 205 -26.84 2.94 2.16
N ASP A 206 -27.41 3.07 3.37
CA ASP A 206 -27.66 1.94 4.25
C ASP A 206 -28.67 0.99 3.61
N VAL A 207 -28.37 -0.31 3.57
CA VAL A 207 -29.27 -1.33 3.02
C VAL A 207 -30.60 -1.38 3.79
N ALA A 208 -30.57 -1.12 5.11
CA ALA A 208 -31.77 -1.06 5.91
C ALA A 208 -32.71 0.12 5.57
N ALA A 209 -32.18 1.17 4.94
CA ALA A 209 -32.98 2.31 4.48
C ALA A 209 -33.63 2.06 3.09
N LEU A 210 -33.33 0.93 2.45
CA LEU A 210 -33.89 0.53 1.16
C LEU A 210 -35.02 -0.50 1.29
N LEU A 211 -35.23 -1.04 2.48
CA LEU A 211 -36.29 -2.01 2.83
C LEU A 211 -37.46 -1.32 3.53
#